data_cd7976b7be178b325464d5d7fefb2542
#
_entry.id   cd7976b7be178b325464d5d7fefb2542
#
_cell.length_a   1.000
_cell.length_b   1.000
_cell.length_c   1.000
_cell.angle_alpha   90.00
_cell.angle_beta   90.00
_cell.angle_gamma   90.00
#
_symmetry.space_group_name_H-M   'P 1'
#
loop_
_entity.id
_entity.type
_entity.pdbx_description
1 polymer ?
#
loop_
_entity_poly.entity_id
_entity_poly.type
_entity_poly.pdbx_seq_one_letter_code
_entity_poly.pdbx_strand_id
1 'polypeptide(L)'
;MKRKRLCLHAIWILCLLFTFTGCAARQDATPVPSATPSNNYLKIDPDRRPVPQKITLYYMHKASGLLVPVTRTESKGDTSLEWFVMNEFMKGPQGNDTQALAALIPAGTNVTEVTMSGTTALVYFDSG
;
A
#
# COMPACT_ATOMS: atom_id res chain seq x y z
N MET A 1 -46.07 -35.86 -26.74
CA MET A 1 -44.83 -35.75 -25.93
C MET A 1 -43.54 -35.70 -26.74
N LYS A 2 -43.49 -35.96 -28.03
CA LYS A 2 -42.25 -35.95 -28.85
C LYS A 2 -41.74 -34.57 -29.25
N ARG A 3 -42.59 -33.55 -29.34
CA ARG A 3 -42.20 -32.17 -29.76
C ARG A 3 -41.36 -31.40 -28.71
N LYS A 4 -41.56 -31.64 -27.41
CA LYS A 4 -40.81 -30.95 -26.36
C LYS A 4 -39.35 -31.41 -26.28
N ARG A 5 -39.05 -32.65 -26.60
CA ARG A 5 -37.67 -33.17 -26.59
C ARG A 5 -36.84 -32.66 -27.76
N LEU A 6 -37.50 -32.40 -28.91
CA LEU A 6 -36.81 -31.86 -30.09
C LEU A 6 -36.33 -30.43 -29.89
N CYS A 7 -37.11 -29.57 -29.19
CA CYS A 7 -36.69 -28.21 -28.85
C CYS A 7 -35.51 -28.16 -27.86
N LEU A 8 -35.47 -29.09 -26.89
CA LEU A 8 -34.34 -29.12 -25.93
C LEU A 8 -33.02 -29.47 -26.61
N HIS A 9 -33.04 -30.39 -27.60
CA HIS A 9 -31.81 -30.75 -28.31
C HIS A 9 -31.35 -29.65 -29.27
N ALA A 10 -32.26 -28.89 -29.85
CA ALA A 10 -31.95 -27.75 -30.73
C ALA A 10 -31.26 -26.61 -29.93
N ILE A 11 -31.71 -26.36 -28.70
CA ILE A 11 -31.10 -25.35 -27.82
C ILE A 11 -29.70 -25.79 -27.37
N TRP A 12 -29.52 -27.09 -27.11
CA TRP A 12 -28.21 -27.62 -26.71
C TRP A 12 -27.16 -27.53 -27.82
N ILE A 13 -27.55 -27.78 -29.05
CA ILE A 13 -26.68 -27.68 -30.23
C ILE A 13 -26.35 -26.22 -30.54
N LEU A 14 -27.30 -25.30 -30.34
CA LEU A 14 -27.05 -23.86 -30.53
C LEU A 14 -26.05 -23.27 -29.51
N CYS A 15 -26.12 -23.76 -28.27
CA CYS A 15 -25.14 -23.35 -27.24
C CYS A 15 -23.71 -23.85 -27.52
N LEU A 16 -23.56 -25.01 -28.18
CA LEU A 16 -22.24 -25.57 -28.50
C LEU A 16 -21.53 -24.85 -29.65
N LEU A 17 -22.25 -24.11 -30.48
CA LEU A 17 -21.67 -23.36 -31.61
C LEU A 17 -21.09 -21.97 -31.22
N PHE A 18 -21.38 -21.49 -30.00
CA PHE A 18 -20.90 -20.18 -29.53
C PHE A 18 -19.58 -20.20 -28.74
N THR A 19 -18.97 -21.38 -28.54
CA THR A 19 -17.77 -21.49 -27.71
C THR A 19 -16.42 -21.35 -28.45
N PHE A 20 -16.43 -21.05 -29.77
CA PHE A 20 -15.18 -20.97 -30.56
C PHE A 20 -14.92 -19.60 -31.19
N THR A 21 -15.27 -18.49 -30.53
CA THR A 21 -14.69 -17.22 -30.86
C THR A 21 -13.58 -16.91 -29.84
N GLY A 22 -12.53 -17.71 -29.86
CA GLY A 22 -11.27 -17.40 -29.24
C GLY A 22 -10.64 -16.21 -29.96
N CYS A 23 -10.72 -15.04 -29.37
CA CYS A 23 -9.96 -13.87 -29.78
C CYS A 23 -8.48 -14.18 -29.54
N ALA A 24 -7.76 -14.59 -30.57
CA ALA A 24 -6.30 -14.61 -30.56
C ALA A 24 -5.83 -13.15 -30.50
N ALA A 25 -5.66 -12.63 -29.29
CA ALA A 25 -4.91 -11.41 -29.07
C ALA A 25 -3.48 -11.69 -29.55
N ARG A 26 -3.16 -11.20 -30.74
CA ARG A 26 -1.79 -11.04 -31.18
C ARG A 26 -1.11 -10.11 -30.15
N GLN A 27 -0.32 -10.68 -29.28
CA GLN A 27 0.68 -9.95 -28.55
C GLN A 27 1.74 -9.51 -29.57
N ASP A 28 1.58 -8.29 -30.10
CA ASP A 28 2.71 -7.60 -30.67
C ASP A 28 3.75 -7.50 -29.54
N ALA A 29 4.77 -8.33 -29.68
CA ALA A 29 5.97 -8.21 -28.86
C ALA A 29 6.62 -6.86 -29.22
N THR A 30 6.19 -5.81 -28.52
CA THR A 30 7.02 -4.60 -28.46
C THR A 30 8.40 -5.03 -27.97
N PRO A 31 9.47 -4.70 -28.72
CA PRO A 31 10.80 -5.01 -28.25
C PRO A 31 10.98 -4.35 -26.90
N VAL A 32 11.15 -5.17 -25.86
CA VAL A 32 11.55 -4.71 -24.53
C VAL A 32 12.81 -3.87 -24.76
N PRO A 33 12.80 -2.56 -24.49
CA PRO A 33 14.03 -1.79 -24.58
C PRO A 33 15.01 -2.47 -23.63
N SER A 34 16.10 -2.96 -24.18
CA SER A 34 17.22 -3.51 -23.43
C SER A 34 17.57 -2.47 -22.37
N ALA A 35 17.25 -2.78 -21.12
CA ALA A 35 17.61 -1.92 -20.02
C ALA A 35 19.15 -1.91 -19.98
N THR A 36 19.74 -0.94 -20.65
CA THR A 36 21.10 -0.52 -20.39
C THR A 36 21.16 -0.28 -18.88
N PRO A 37 22.06 -0.92 -18.11
CA PRO A 37 22.22 -0.59 -16.71
C PRO A 37 22.58 0.89 -16.65
N SER A 38 21.56 1.71 -16.39
CA SER A 38 21.79 3.11 -16.09
C SER A 38 22.54 3.11 -14.78
N ASN A 39 23.83 3.39 -14.85
CA ASN A 39 24.65 3.77 -13.70
C ASN A 39 24.19 5.14 -13.22
N ASN A 40 22.89 5.23 -12.88
CA ASN A 40 22.41 6.31 -12.06
C ASN A 40 22.94 6.05 -10.64
N TYR A 41 24.23 6.31 -10.48
CA TYR A 41 24.70 6.77 -9.18
C TYR A 41 23.76 7.89 -8.82
N LEU A 42 22.99 7.69 -7.75
CA LEU A 42 22.11 8.71 -7.18
C LEU A 42 22.95 9.99 -7.06
N LYS A 43 22.79 10.86 -8.04
CA LYS A 43 23.32 12.19 -7.98
C LYS A 43 22.52 12.82 -6.83
N ILE A 44 23.10 12.77 -5.64
CA ILE A 44 22.53 13.47 -4.48
C ILE A 44 22.51 14.92 -4.91
N ASP A 45 21.32 15.39 -5.25
CA ASP A 45 21.09 16.79 -5.59
C ASP A 45 21.20 17.56 -4.25
N PRO A 46 22.26 18.33 -4.03
CA PRO A 46 22.44 19.05 -2.78
C PRO A 46 21.35 20.12 -2.54
N ASP A 47 20.53 20.38 -3.56
CA ASP A 47 19.44 21.37 -3.52
C ASP A 47 18.05 20.72 -3.32
N ARG A 48 18.01 19.42 -3.05
CA ARG A 48 16.74 18.71 -2.79
C ARG A 48 16.24 19.10 -1.40
N ARG A 49 15.45 20.15 -1.37
CA ARG A 49 14.77 20.59 -0.15
C ARG A 49 13.86 19.47 0.36
N PRO A 50 13.91 19.17 1.67
CA PRO A 50 13.01 18.19 2.26
C PRO A 50 11.55 18.59 1.95
N VAL A 51 10.79 17.68 1.36
CA VAL A 51 9.38 17.94 1.02
C VAL A 51 8.55 17.78 2.29
N PRO A 52 7.83 18.83 2.73
CA PRO A 52 6.95 18.72 3.88
C PRO A 52 5.80 17.75 3.54
N GLN A 53 5.64 16.74 4.38
CA GLN A 53 4.59 15.72 4.26
C GLN A 53 3.58 15.89 5.39
N LYS A 54 2.31 16.10 5.03
CA LYS A 54 1.21 16.12 6.00
C LYS A 54 0.75 14.69 6.28
N ILE A 55 0.75 14.28 7.54
CA ILE A 55 0.32 12.97 8.01
C ILE A 55 -0.69 13.09 9.14
N THR A 56 -1.59 12.12 9.27
CA THR A 56 -2.52 12.01 10.40
C THR A 56 -2.24 10.70 11.12
N LEU A 57 -1.89 10.82 12.41
CA LEU A 57 -1.60 9.72 13.30
C LEU A 57 -2.69 9.63 14.37
N TYR A 58 -2.95 8.44 14.89
CA TYR A 58 -3.95 8.23 15.93
C TYR A 58 -3.28 7.80 17.22
N TYR A 59 -3.63 8.46 18.32
CA TYR A 59 -3.14 8.15 19.65
C TYR A 59 -4.31 7.93 20.62
N MET A 60 -4.06 7.23 21.72
CA MET A 60 -5.07 6.98 22.71
C MET A 60 -5.22 8.18 23.66
N HIS A 61 -6.43 8.67 23.84
CA HIS A 61 -6.73 9.66 24.86
C HIS A 61 -6.75 9.01 26.25
N LYS A 62 -5.90 9.45 27.15
CA LYS A 62 -5.64 8.81 28.45
C LYS A 62 -6.89 8.69 29.32
N ALA A 63 -7.76 9.70 29.31
CA ALA A 63 -8.95 9.70 30.16
C ALA A 63 -10.12 8.89 29.61
N SER A 64 -10.28 8.83 28.26
CA SER A 64 -11.42 8.16 27.63
C SER A 64 -11.10 6.82 26.99
N GLY A 65 -9.81 6.52 26.75
CA GLY A 65 -9.38 5.33 25.98
C GLY A 65 -9.70 5.38 24.50
N LEU A 66 -10.23 6.49 23.98
CA LEU A 66 -10.59 6.63 22.57
C LEU A 66 -9.38 7.04 21.73
N LEU A 67 -9.41 6.66 20.45
CA LEU A 67 -8.41 7.12 19.49
C LEU A 67 -8.72 8.54 19.01
N VAL A 68 -7.71 9.40 19.06
CA VAL A 68 -7.78 10.80 18.67
C VAL A 68 -6.81 11.04 17.51
N PRO A 69 -7.26 11.65 16.41
CA PRO A 69 -6.37 12.00 15.30
C PRO A 69 -5.50 13.22 15.64
N VAL A 70 -4.21 13.10 15.35
CA VAL A 70 -3.24 14.20 15.43
C VAL A 70 -2.61 14.39 14.06
N THR A 71 -2.76 15.58 13.51
CA THR A 71 -2.16 15.92 12.20
C THR A 71 -0.84 16.67 12.42
N ARG A 72 0.19 16.19 11.71
CA ARG A 72 1.53 16.80 11.72
C ARG A 72 1.98 17.09 10.30
N THR A 73 2.85 18.06 10.15
CA THR A 73 3.56 18.34 8.90
C THR A 73 5.05 18.26 9.20
N GLU A 74 5.66 17.20 8.68
CA GLU A 74 7.06 16.88 8.93
C GLU A 74 7.80 16.72 7.61
N SER A 75 9.09 16.96 7.63
CA SER A 75 9.94 16.81 6.44
C SER A 75 10.26 15.34 6.21
N LYS A 76 9.72 14.79 5.11
CA LYS A 76 10.10 13.46 4.64
C LYS A 76 11.44 13.54 3.91
N GLY A 77 12.45 12.84 4.41
CA GLY A 77 13.74 12.65 3.73
C GLY A 77 13.61 11.68 2.54
N ASP A 78 14.68 10.98 2.21
CA ASP A 78 14.74 10.03 1.09
C ASP A 78 14.15 8.63 1.41
N THR A 79 13.48 8.48 2.55
CA THR A 79 12.83 7.23 2.96
C THR A 79 11.50 7.01 2.25
N SER A 80 11.00 5.77 2.24
CA SER A 80 9.65 5.48 1.77
C SER A 80 8.60 6.19 2.64
N LEU A 81 7.40 6.40 2.10
CA LEU A 81 6.31 7.04 2.84
C LEU A 81 5.90 6.22 4.05
N GLU A 82 5.82 4.91 3.88
CA GLU A 82 5.42 3.95 4.90
C GLU A 82 6.39 3.94 6.08
N TRP A 83 7.69 3.89 5.77
CA TRP A 83 8.74 3.97 6.77
C TRP A 83 8.71 5.31 7.52
N PHE A 84 8.53 6.41 6.77
CA PHE A 84 8.42 7.74 7.36
C PHE A 84 7.23 7.83 8.33
N VAL A 85 6.03 7.39 7.90
CA VAL A 85 4.82 7.42 8.75
C VAL A 85 5.00 6.57 10.00
N MET A 86 5.60 5.37 9.88
CA MET A 86 5.88 4.52 11.03
C MET A 86 6.87 5.16 12.00
N ASN A 87 7.94 5.77 11.50
CA ASN A 87 8.88 6.46 12.36
C ASN A 87 8.23 7.64 13.11
N GLU A 88 7.39 8.43 12.44
CA GLU A 88 6.65 9.51 13.10
C GLU A 88 5.67 8.98 14.14
N PHE A 89 5.02 7.85 13.88
CA PHE A 89 4.14 7.19 14.82
C PHE A 89 4.88 6.66 16.07
N MET A 90 6.06 6.09 15.88
CA MET A 90 6.91 5.58 16.97
C MET A 90 7.40 6.69 17.93
N LYS A 91 7.55 7.92 17.45
CA LYS A 91 7.89 9.06 18.32
C LYS A 91 6.82 9.34 19.38
N GLY A 92 5.60 8.82 19.20
CA GLY A 92 4.49 9.05 20.12
C GLY A 92 3.91 10.46 20.04
N PRO A 93 3.01 10.82 20.99
CA PRO A 93 2.51 12.17 21.17
C PRO A 93 3.66 13.14 21.49
N GLN A 94 3.59 14.35 20.97
CA GLN A 94 4.66 15.34 21.15
C GLN A 94 4.11 16.67 21.70
N GLY A 95 4.97 17.46 22.33
CA GLY A 95 4.60 18.76 22.86
C GLY A 95 3.43 18.68 23.86
N ASN A 96 2.44 19.55 23.69
CA ASN A 96 1.27 19.62 24.57
C ASN A 96 0.39 18.36 24.51
N ASP A 97 0.44 17.59 23.43
CA ASP A 97 -0.36 16.36 23.26
C ASP A 97 0.05 15.28 24.26
N THR A 98 1.28 15.30 24.76
CA THR A 98 1.80 14.33 25.74
C THR A 98 1.02 14.33 27.04
N GLN A 99 0.33 15.41 27.39
CA GLN A 99 -0.46 15.51 28.60
C GLN A 99 -1.75 14.67 28.51
N ALA A 100 -2.43 14.73 27.36
CA ALA A 100 -3.74 14.11 27.16
C ALA A 100 -3.65 12.76 26.45
N LEU A 101 -2.61 12.56 25.62
CA LEU A 101 -2.48 11.39 24.75
C LEU A 101 -1.39 10.42 25.22
N ALA A 102 -1.59 9.14 24.91
CA ALA A 102 -0.61 8.08 25.13
C ALA A 102 -0.22 7.43 23.82
N ALA A 103 1.04 6.99 23.72
CA ALA A 103 1.54 6.17 22.64
C ALA A 103 0.83 4.80 22.67
N LEU A 104 0.59 4.22 21.49
CA LEU A 104 -0.04 2.90 21.36
C LEU A 104 1.01 1.77 21.36
N ILE A 105 2.25 2.10 21.02
CA ILE A 105 3.35 1.15 21.00
C ILE A 105 4.19 1.37 22.27
N PRO A 106 4.56 0.30 22.97
CA PRO A 106 5.38 0.38 24.17
C PRO A 106 6.74 1.03 23.89
N ALA A 107 7.25 1.77 24.88
CA ALA A 107 8.62 2.30 24.80
C ALA A 107 9.65 1.16 24.73
N GLY A 108 10.69 1.34 23.93
CA GLY A 108 11.72 0.32 23.70
C GLY A 108 11.41 -0.63 22.51
N THR A 109 10.21 -0.59 21.96
CA THR A 109 9.91 -1.31 20.69
C THR A 109 10.57 -0.57 19.52
N ASN A 110 11.26 -1.28 18.64
CA ASN A 110 11.84 -0.73 17.43
C ASN A 110 11.17 -1.31 16.18
N VAL A 111 10.98 -0.48 15.17
CA VAL A 111 10.58 -0.94 13.84
C VAL A 111 11.84 -1.31 13.07
N THR A 112 11.91 -2.56 12.60
CA THR A 112 13.05 -3.06 11.85
C THR A 112 12.82 -3.02 10.35
N GLU A 113 11.57 -3.19 9.91
CA GLU A 113 11.22 -3.20 8.50
C GLU A 113 9.75 -2.78 8.31
N VAL A 114 9.50 -2.05 7.23
CA VAL A 114 8.14 -1.72 6.75
C VAL A 114 8.08 -2.00 5.26
N THR A 115 7.22 -2.93 4.86
CA THR A 115 7.02 -3.29 3.45
C THR A 115 5.56 -3.21 3.05
N MET A 116 5.29 -2.96 1.78
CA MET A 116 3.94 -2.96 1.22
C MET A 116 3.70 -4.20 0.37
N SER A 117 2.57 -4.87 0.61
CA SER A 117 2.06 -5.94 -0.23
C SER A 117 0.65 -5.58 -0.71
N GLY A 118 0.55 -5.02 -1.91
CA GLY A 118 -0.68 -4.42 -2.41
C GLY A 118 -1.12 -3.24 -1.53
N THR A 119 -2.28 -3.37 -0.88
CA THR A 119 -2.83 -2.35 0.04
C THR A 119 -2.51 -2.62 1.52
N THR A 120 -1.75 -3.67 1.80
CA THR A 120 -1.41 -4.08 3.17
C THR A 120 0.02 -3.66 3.51
N ALA A 121 0.18 -2.96 4.63
CA ALA A 121 1.50 -2.68 5.20
C ALA A 121 1.89 -3.81 6.16
N LEU A 122 3.07 -4.38 5.96
CA LEU A 122 3.70 -5.34 6.85
C LEU A 122 4.76 -4.60 7.65
N VAL A 123 4.63 -4.62 8.97
CA VAL A 123 5.55 -3.94 9.88
C VAL A 123 6.19 -4.96 10.80
N TYR A 124 7.51 -4.98 10.82
CA TYR A 124 8.30 -5.86 11.67
C TYR A 124 8.86 -5.07 12.85
N PHE A 125 8.70 -5.64 14.01
CA PHE A 125 9.14 -5.05 15.26
C PHE A 125 10.20 -5.93 15.92
N ASP A 126 11.10 -5.29 16.63
CA ASP A 126 12.03 -5.90 17.56
C ASP A 126 11.75 -5.36 18.96
N SER A 127 11.65 -6.28 19.92
CA SER A 127 11.61 -5.91 21.34
C SER A 127 13.05 -5.74 21.82
N GLY A 128 13.46 -4.50 22.05
CA GLY A 128 14.74 -4.19 22.67
C GLY A 128 14.88 -4.75 24.09
#